data_ec2e53d7956930eef5c4eea6f22de073
#
_entry.id   ec2e53d7956930eef5c4eea6f22de073
#
_cell.length_a   1.000
_cell.length_b   1.000
_cell.length_c   1.000
_cell.angle_alpha   90.00
_cell.angle_beta   90.00
_cell.angle_gamma   90.00
#
_symmetry.space_group_name_H-M   'P 1'
#
loop_
_entity.id
_entity.type
_entity.pdbx_description
1 polymer ?
#
loop_
_entity_poly.entity_id
_entity_poly.type
_entity_poly.pdbx_seq_one_letter_code
_entity_poly.pdbx_strand_id
1 'polypeptide(L)' 'MKYTELLESGANTSEIQAFLVDSELVPVTIRMPRSLRDSAKEAASLSGMNFTAFVKQAMIEKLSKKG' A
#
# COMPACT_ATOMS: atom_id res chain seq x y z
N MET A 1 -1.09 15.44 9.58
CA MET A 1 -1.08 14.31 10.55
C MET A 1 -0.16 13.22 10.04
N LYS A 2 0.64 12.67 10.93
CA LYS A 2 1.53 11.56 10.56
C LYS A 2 0.83 10.22 10.81
N TYR A 3 1.24 9.21 10.05
CA TYR A 3 0.72 7.86 10.19
C TYR A 3 0.81 7.34 11.65
N THR A 4 1.95 7.57 12.31
CA THR A 4 2.13 7.13 13.69
C THR A 4 1.17 7.80 14.66
N GLU A 5 0.87 9.08 14.43
CA GLU A 5 -0.10 9.82 15.24
C GLU A 5 -1.50 9.24 15.08
N LEU A 6 -1.82 8.84 13.86
CA LEU A 6 -3.11 8.23 13.57
C LEU A 6 -3.26 6.90 14.31
N LEU A 7 -2.20 6.08 14.33
CA LEU A 7 -2.21 4.83 15.09
C LEU A 7 -2.38 5.06 16.58
N GLU A 8 -1.68 6.05 17.12
CA GLU A 8 -1.74 6.38 18.53
C GLU A 8 -3.13 6.88 18.95
N SER A 9 -3.85 7.50 18.05
CA SER A 9 -5.20 7.98 18.34
C SER A 9 -6.25 6.88 18.35
N GLY A 10 -5.87 5.64 18.00
CA GLY A 10 -6.78 4.50 18.01
C GLY A 10 -7.68 4.43 16.80
N ALA A 11 -7.26 5.00 15.69
CA ALA A 11 -8.05 4.99 14.45
C ALA A 11 -8.32 3.55 13.98
N ASN A 12 -9.50 3.32 13.45
CA ASN A 12 -9.87 2.01 12.90
C ASN A 12 -9.30 1.82 11.49
N THR A 13 -9.46 0.63 10.95
CA THR A 13 -8.93 0.27 9.63
C THR A 13 -9.43 1.21 8.54
N SER A 14 -10.71 1.56 8.55
CA SER A 14 -11.30 2.45 7.54
C SER A 14 -10.70 3.85 7.60
N GLU A 15 -10.49 4.37 8.79
CA GLU A 15 -9.88 5.69 8.98
C GLU A 15 -8.45 5.70 8.50
N ILE A 16 -7.69 4.64 8.79
CA ILE A 16 -6.31 4.51 8.34
C ILE A 16 -6.26 4.44 6.81
N GLN A 17 -7.12 3.64 6.20
CA GLN A 17 -7.17 3.52 4.74
C GLN A 17 -7.51 4.85 4.07
N ALA A 18 -8.48 5.57 4.61
CA ALA A 18 -8.85 6.89 4.09
C ALA A 18 -7.68 7.86 4.15
N PHE A 19 -6.96 7.87 5.25
CA PHE A 19 -5.77 8.71 5.41
C PHE A 19 -4.70 8.37 4.38
N LEU A 20 -4.45 7.08 4.14
CA LEU A 20 -3.37 6.63 3.27
C LEU A 20 -3.60 7.01 1.80
N VAL A 21 -4.85 7.15 1.37
CA VAL A 21 -5.17 7.48 -0.01
C VAL A 21 -5.54 8.94 -0.23
N ASP A 22 -5.66 9.72 0.82
CA ASP A 22 -6.09 11.12 0.77
C ASP A 22 -4.91 12.06 0.67
N SER A 23 -4.21 12.02 -0.45
CA SER A 23 -3.03 12.85 -0.64
C SER A 23 -2.68 12.92 -2.13
N GLU A 24 -1.80 13.86 -2.47
CA GLU A 24 -1.31 13.97 -3.84
C GLU A 24 -0.42 12.79 -4.21
N LEU A 25 -0.37 12.47 -5.49
CA LEU A 25 0.48 11.38 -5.98
C LEU A 25 1.92 11.88 -6.12
N VAL A 26 2.85 11.12 -5.58
CA VAL A 26 4.27 11.42 -5.69
C VAL A 26 5.01 10.23 -6.30
N PRO A 27 6.00 10.47 -7.17
CA PRO A 27 6.77 9.36 -7.74
C PRO A 27 7.73 8.77 -6.71
N VAL A 28 7.85 7.44 -6.73
CA VAL A 28 8.75 6.72 -5.83
C VAL A 28 9.50 5.68 -6.63
N THR A 29 10.82 5.64 -6.47
CA THR A 29 11.66 4.64 -7.12
C THR A 29 12.16 3.65 -6.08
N ILE A 30 11.95 2.36 -6.34
CA ILE A 30 12.36 1.29 -5.44
C ILE A 30 13.15 0.25 -6.22
N ARG A 31 14.24 -0.22 -5.64
CA ARG A 31 14.98 -1.36 -6.18
C ARG A 31 14.55 -2.61 -5.45
N MET A 32 14.27 -3.67 -6.20
CA MET A 32 13.86 -4.95 -5.62
C MET A 32 14.38 -6.10 -6.45
N PRO A 33 14.49 -7.30 -5.87
CA PRO A 33 14.90 -8.47 -6.62
C PRO A 33 13.97 -8.70 -7.81
N ARG A 34 14.56 -9.16 -8.93
CA ARG A 34 13.78 -9.39 -10.16
C ARG A 34 12.65 -10.40 -9.93
N SER A 35 12.93 -11.48 -9.19
CA SER A 35 11.93 -12.50 -8.95
C SER A 35 10.74 -11.96 -8.16
N LEU A 36 10.98 -11.06 -7.22
CA LEU A 36 9.90 -10.41 -6.48
C LEU A 36 9.06 -9.53 -7.40
N ARG A 37 9.72 -8.72 -8.23
CA ARG A 37 9.02 -7.86 -9.17
C ARG A 37 8.18 -8.66 -10.15
N ASP A 38 8.76 -9.69 -10.74
CA ASP A 38 8.08 -10.49 -11.76
C ASP A 38 6.90 -11.26 -11.17
N SER A 39 7.08 -11.80 -9.97
CA SER A 39 6.00 -12.50 -9.27
C SER A 39 4.85 -11.55 -8.94
N ALA A 40 5.17 -10.35 -8.49
CA ALA A 40 4.15 -9.34 -8.20
C ALA A 40 3.39 -8.92 -9.46
N LYS A 41 4.09 -8.79 -10.58
CA LYS A 41 3.45 -8.48 -11.86
C LYS A 41 2.49 -9.58 -12.30
N GLU A 42 2.90 -10.83 -12.15
CA GLU A 42 2.04 -11.98 -12.46
C GLU A 42 0.81 -12.00 -11.57
N ALA A 43 1.00 -11.84 -10.28
CA ALA A 43 -0.10 -11.81 -9.33
C ALA A 43 -1.07 -10.68 -9.62
N ALA A 44 -0.56 -9.50 -9.98
CA ALA A 44 -1.39 -8.36 -10.33
C ALA A 44 -2.25 -8.68 -11.57
N SER A 45 -1.63 -9.28 -12.59
CA SER A 45 -2.32 -9.67 -13.81
C SER A 45 -3.43 -10.66 -13.52
N LEU A 46 -3.17 -11.66 -12.68
CA LEU A 46 -4.17 -12.65 -12.29
C LEU A 46 -5.34 -12.02 -11.52
N SER A 47 -5.08 -10.93 -10.82
CA SER A 47 -6.10 -10.21 -10.06
C SER A 47 -6.80 -9.13 -10.90
N GLY A 48 -6.42 -8.98 -12.16
CA GLY A 48 -7.02 -7.98 -13.04
C GLY A 48 -6.59 -6.55 -12.75
N MET A 49 -5.44 -6.34 -12.14
CA MET A 49 -4.95 -5.01 -11.81
C MET A 49 -3.53 -4.81 -12.37
N ASN A 50 -3.11 -3.54 -12.51
CA ASN A 50 -1.74 -3.26 -12.94
C ASN A 50 -0.78 -3.35 -11.74
N PHE A 51 0.53 -3.35 -12.05
CA PHE A 51 1.57 -3.49 -11.03
C PHE A 51 1.49 -2.39 -9.99
N THR A 52 1.30 -1.15 -10.43
CA THR A 52 1.24 0.00 -9.51
C THR A 52 0.09 -0.14 -8.51
N ALA A 53 -1.09 -0.52 -8.99
CA ALA A 53 -2.26 -0.73 -8.13
C ALA A 53 -2.02 -1.87 -7.16
N PHE A 54 -1.39 -2.95 -7.62
CA PHE A 54 -1.07 -4.10 -6.77
C PHE A 54 -0.14 -3.69 -5.62
N VAL A 55 0.92 -2.93 -5.94
CA VAL A 55 1.88 -2.47 -4.94
C VAL A 55 1.21 -1.54 -3.92
N LYS A 56 0.40 -0.59 -4.40
CA LYS A 56 -0.31 0.32 -3.50
C LYS A 56 -1.25 -0.43 -2.57
N GLN A 57 -1.99 -1.39 -3.10
CA GLN A 57 -2.92 -2.18 -2.29
C GLN A 57 -2.19 -2.98 -1.23
N ALA A 58 -1.07 -3.60 -1.59
CA ALA A 58 -0.26 -4.36 -0.65
C ALA A 58 0.25 -3.47 0.50
N MET A 59 0.70 -2.27 0.16
CA MET A 59 1.17 -1.32 1.16
C MET A 59 0.04 -0.86 2.07
N ILE A 60 -1.11 -0.55 1.51
CA ILE A 60 -2.27 -0.12 2.29
C ILE A 60 -2.72 -1.23 3.24
N GLU A 61 -2.76 -2.46 2.77
CA GLU A 61 -3.11 -3.60 3.60
C GLU A 61 -2.13 -3.78 4.76
N LYS A 62 -0.84 -3.69 4.46
CA LYS A 62 0.19 -3.84 5.48
C LYS A 62 0.11 -2.75 6.53
N LEU A 63 -0.12 -1.51 6.10
CA LEU A 63 -0.19 -0.35 6.99
C LEU A 63 -1.48 -0.30 7.80
N SER A 64 -2.56 -0.87 7.30
CA SER A 64 -3.85 -0.84 7.98
C SER A 64 -4.10 -2.05 8.86
N LYS A 65 -3.24 -3.07 8.79
CA LYS A 65 -3.33 -4.23 9.67
C LYS A 65 -2.86 -3.88 11.07
N LYS A 66 -3.69 -4.18 12.04
CA LYS A 66 -3.30 -4.06 13.45
C LYS A 66 -2.64 -5.36 13.90
N GLY A 67 -1.46 -5.25 14.41
CA GLY A 67 -0.82 -6.41 14.96
C GLY A 67 0.37 -6.90 14.33
#